data_e15af9281e06f83f3e06358b3f310868
#
_entry.id   e15af9281e06f83f3e06358b3f310868
#
_cell.length_a   1.000
_cell.length_b   1.000
_cell.length_c   1.000
_cell.angle_alpha   90.00
_cell.angle_beta   90.00
_cell.angle_gamma   90.00
#
_symmetry.space_group_name_H-M   'P 1'
#
loop_
_entity.id
_entity.type
_entity.pdbx_description
1 polymer ?
#
loop_
_entity_poly.entity_id
_entity_poly.type
_entity_poly.pdbx_seq_one_letter_code
_entity_poly.pdbx_strand_id
1 'polypeptide(L)'
;MINLRADDGAPRLDRFLADQFPDIPRARWDVHVRTGVVKVNGQPVTKGGVRLRPGDQVETELPAVAPPAAHLEAEAIELPTLFEDSQLWIVDKPAGMVVHPGPGHSGGTIVNALLHRLQAPVLLAAEEEVAEDAEELAQGWPGLVHRLDRYTTGCLCLAKTAEAQHSIQDQFKARTVEKRYLALVRHSPRLPQLGSLLIDEPIARHKRDRLRMVVAQGGRSAQTRIRVLARTTSIALVECELLTGRTHQIRVHLAHLRAPLMGDPLYGGPGRWKDTHGEALLLPHPALHAWKLSVDHPITGARIDALAPLPDSFRALAIALGLPEL
;
A
#
# COMPACT_ATOMS: atom_id res chain seq x y z
N MET A 1 6.54 -29.65 -24.74
CA MET A 1 7.72 -28.77 -24.76
C MET A 1 7.59 -27.81 -25.93
N ILE A 2 7.74 -26.52 -25.69
CA ILE A 2 7.57 -25.43 -26.65
C ILE A 2 8.95 -24.87 -26.94
N ASN A 3 9.26 -24.66 -28.22
CA ASN A 3 10.53 -24.08 -28.67
C ASN A 3 10.25 -22.74 -29.33
N LEU A 4 10.85 -21.69 -28.81
CA LEU A 4 10.73 -20.31 -29.27
C LEU A 4 12.12 -19.79 -29.64
N ARG A 5 12.18 -18.83 -30.54
CA ARG A 5 13.41 -18.16 -30.95
C ARG A 5 13.26 -16.64 -30.69
N ALA A 6 14.24 -16.06 -30.07
CA ALA A 6 14.27 -14.60 -29.85
C ALA A 6 14.82 -13.92 -31.11
N ASP A 7 13.97 -13.26 -31.88
CA ASP A 7 14.36 -12.71 -33.19
C ASP A 7 14.85 -11.26 -33.10
N ASP A 8 14.29 -10.39 -32.29
CA ASP A 8 14.66 -8.96 -32.21
C ASP A 8 14.76 -8.40 -30.80
N GLY A 9 15.77 -7.56 -30.61
CA GLY A 9 15.99 -6.72 -29.45
C GLY A 9 16.30 -7.55 -28.21
N ALA A 10 17.00 -7.20 -27.23
CA ALA A 10 17.32 -7.97 -26.02
C ALA A 10 16.20 -7.92 -24.97
N PRO A 11 14.99 -8.51 -25.19
CA PRO A 11 13.93 -8.49 -24.21
C PRO A 11 14.34 -9.30 -22.98
N ARG A 12 13.73 -9.00 -21.84
CA ARG A 12 13.82 -9.90 -20.69
C ARG A 12 13.05 -11.18 -20.98
N LEU A 13 13.56 -12.32 -20.53
CA LEU A 13 12.96 -13.64 -20.73
C LEU A 13 11.49 -13.70 -20.28
N ASP A 14 11.19 -13.14 -19.09
CA ASP A 14 9.83 -13.08 -18.56
C ASP A 14 8.87 -12.27 -19.45
N ARG A 15 9.35 -11.19 -20.05
CA ARG A 15 8.58 -10.36 -20.98
C ARG A 15 8.42 -11.04 -22.32
N PHE A 16 9.49 -11.62 -22.86
CA PHE A 16 9.45 -12.36 -24.12
C PHE A 16 8.39 -13.47 -24.07
N LEU A 17 8.37 -14.26 -22.99
CA LEU A 17 7.39 -15.32 -22.81
C LEU A 17 5.95 -14.78 -22.69
N ALA A 18 5.73 -13.68 -21.96
CA ALA A 18 4.42 -13.05 -21.86
C ALA A 18 3.93 -12.47 -23.20
N ASP A 19 4.83 -11.90 -24.01
CA ASP A 19 4.50 -11.38 -25.35
C ASP A 19 4.14 -12.52 -26.33
N GLN A 20 4.74 -13.72 -26.17
CA GLN A 20 4.40 -14.91 -26.98
C GLN A 20 3.10 -15.58 -26.53
N PHE A 21 2.70 -15.43 -25.29
CA PHE A 21 1.50 -16.03 -24.69
C PHE A 21 0.68 -14.99 -23.94
N PRO A 22 -0.09 -14.15 -24.65
CA PRO A 22 -0.83 -13.02 -24.05
C PRO A 22 -1.84 -13.44 -22.98
N ASP A 23 -2.33 -14.68 -23.03
CA ASP A 23 -3.28 -15.23 -22.04
C ASP A 23 -2.60 -15.62 -20.72
N ILE A 24 -1.27 -15.56 -20.65
CA ILE A 24 -0.51 -15.92 -19.44
C ILE A 24 0.23 -14.69 -18.93
N PRO A 25 -0.16 -14.17 -17.73
CA PRO A 25 0.46 -13.00 -17.14
C PRO A 25 1.98 -13.15 -16.96
N ARG A 26 2.72 -12.05 -17.14
CA ARG A 26 4.18 -12.01 -17.01
C ARG A 26 4.67 -12.49 -15.63
N ALA A 27 3.95 -12.17 -14.57
CA ALA A 27 4.28 -12.61 -13.21
C ALA A 27 4.32 -14.14 -13.11
N ARG A 28 3.41 -14.82 -13.80
CA ARG A 28 3.34 -16.28 -13.87
C ARG A 28 4.53 -16.88 -14.59
N TRP A 29 4.98 -16.24 -15.66
CA TRP A 29 6.21 -16.62 -16.34
C TRP A 29 7.45 -16.43 -15.46
N ASP A 30 7.55 -15.35 -14.66
CA ASP A 30 8.67 -15.18 -13.73
C ASP A 30 8.70 -16.29 -12.67
N VAL A 31 7.54 -16.71 -12.13
CA VAL A 31 7.45 -17.86 -11.21
C VAL A 31 7.88 -19.14 -11.92
N HIS A 32 7.36 -19.40 -13.12
CA HIS A 32 7.69 -20.60 -13.91
C HIS A 32 9.18 -20.68 -14.26
N VAL A 33 9.80 -19.56 -14.63
CA VAL A 33 11.25 -19.50 -14.87
C VAL A 33 12.05 -19.86 -13.61
N ARG A 34 11.60 -19.43 -12.43
CA ARG A 34 12.29 -19.74 -11.16
C ARG A 34 12.31 -21.23 -10.82
N THR A 35 11.40 -22.03 -11.35
CA THR A 35 11.43 -23.49 -11.17
C THR A 35 12.56 -24.19 -11.94
N GLY A 36 13.23 -23.47 -12.88
CA GLY A 36 14.31 -24.04 -13.70
C GLY A 36 13.83 -24.89 -14.87
N VAL A 37 12.52 -24.94 -15.13
CA VAL A 37 11.91 -25.66 -16.27
C VAL A 37 12.20 -24.96 -17.60
N VAL A 38 12.32 -23.62 -17.57
CA VAL A 38 12.67 -22.84 -18.76
C VAL A 38 14.16 -22.91 -19.03
N LYS A 39 14.52 -23.24 -20.27
CA LYS A 39 15.92 -23.31 -20.73
C LYS A 39 16.17 -22.26 -21.82
N VAL A 40 17.35 -21.65 -21.78
CA VAL A 40 17.86 -20.80 -22.86
C VAL A 40 19.11 -21.44 -23.41
N ASN A 41 19.11 -21.75 -24.71
CA ASN A 41 20.19 -22.49 -25.38
C ASN A 41 20.53 -23.82 -24.68
N GLY A 42 19.50 -24.56 -24.26
CA GLY A 42 19.63 -25.84 -23.56
C GLY A 42 20.02 -25.73 -22.07
N GLN A 43 20.29 -24.54 -21.54
CA GLN A 43 20.67 -24.32 -20.13
C GLN A 43 19.47 -23.85 -19.29
N PRO A 44 19.18 -24.47 -18.13
CA PRO A 44 18.12 -24.03 -17.23
C PRO A 44 18.35 -22.61 -16.72
N VAL A 45 17.30 -21.80 -16.73
CA VAL A 45 17.32 -20.41 -16.23
C VAL A 45 16.36 -20.28 -15.05
N THR A 46 16.81 -19.64 -13.96
CA THR A 46 16.02 -19.45 -12.74
C THR A 46 15.72 -17.97 -12.43
N LYS A 47 16.03 -17.06 -13.38
CA LYS A 47 15.77 -15.62 -13.23
C LYS A 47 15.04 -15.09 -14.47
N GLY A 48 13.78 -14.67 -14.31
CA GLY A 48 12.97 -14.10 -15.40
C GLY A 48 13.56 -12.83 -16.03
N GLY A 49 14.38 -12.10 -15.26
CA GLY A 49 15.06 -10.88 -15.72
C GLY A 49 16.27 -11.09 -16.63
N VAL A 50 16.61 -12.32 -17.02
CA VAL A 50 17.69 -12.60 -17.99
C VAL A 50 17.36 -11.93 -19.31
N ARG A 51 18.32 -11.23 -19.91
CA ARG A 51 18.16 -10.64 -21.24
C ARG A 51 18.52 -11.67 -22.30
N LEU A 52 17.62 -11.87 -23.26
CA LEU A 52 17.83 -12.71 -24.42
C LEU A 52 18.65 -11.95 -25.47
N ARG A 53 19.41 -12.69 -26.26
CA ARG A 53 20.12 -12.19 -27.46
C ARG A 53 19.35 -12.62 -28.72
N PRO A 54 19.43 -11.88 -29.81
CA PRO A 54 18.90 -12.33 -31.09
C PRO A 54 19.44 -13.71 -31.43
N GLY A 55 18.54 -14.63 -31.76
CA GLY A 55 18.86 -16.02 -32.09
C GLY A 55 18.86 -17.00 -30.91
N ASP A 56 18.73 -16.54 -29.66
CA ASP A 56 18.61 -17.43 -28.51
C ASP A 56 17.39 -18.35 -28.64
N GLN A 57 17.58 -19.63 -28.35
CA GLN A 57 16.52 -20.62 -28.31
C GLN A 57 15.97 -20.76 -26.89
N VAL A 58 14.66 -20.57 -26.72
CA VAL A 58 13.97 -20.71 -25.45
C VAL A 58 13.08 -21.94 -25.48
N GLU A 59 13.41 -22.92 -24.64
CA GLU A 59 12.63 -24.14 -24.46
C GLU A 59 11.83 -24.02 -23.16
N THR A 60 10.53 -24.28 -23.23
CA THR A 60 9.64 -24.25 -22.04
C THR A 60 8.45 -25.19 -22.22
N GLU A 61 7.75 -25.43 -21.16
CA GLU A 61 6.38 -25.93 -21.15
C GLU A 61 5.46 -24.76 -20.80
N LEU A 62 4.18 -24.85 -21.12
CA LEU A 62 3.24 -23.88 -20.56
C LEU A 62 3.29 -24.00 -19.02
N PRO A 63 3.33 -22.88 -18.30
CA PRO A 63 3.17 -22.93 -16.87
C PRO A 63 1.96 -23.79 -16.53
N ALA A 64 2.13 -24.78 -15.64
CA ALA A 64 0.99 -25.57 -15.19
C ALA A 64 -0.15 -24.62 -14.87
N VAL A 65 -1.39 -24.99 -15.24
CA VAL A 65 -2.57 -24.20 -14.82
C VAL A 65 -2.36 -23.96 -13.34
N ALA A 66 -2.31 -22.68 -12.90
CA ALA A 66 -2.04 -22.37 -11.50
C ALA A 66 -2.84 -23.31 -10.63
N PRO A 67 -2.30 -23.76 -9.49
CA PRO A 67 -3.16 -24.30 -8.46
C PRO A 67 -4.31 -23.29 -8.33
N PRO A 68 -5.58 -23.75 -8.26
CA PRO A 68 -6.74 -22.86 -8.33
C PRO A 68 -6.42 -21.64 -7.49
N ALA A 69 -6.52 -20.46 -8.10
CA ALA A 69 -6.12 -19.18 -7.51
C ALA A 69 -6.57 -19.21 -6.05
N ALA A 70 -5.69 -18.91 -5.10
CA ALA A 70 -5.98 -19.13 -3.68
C ALA A 70 -7.38 -18.58 -3.42
N HIS A 71 -8.31 -19.47 -3.09
CA HIS A 71 -9.69 -19.09 -2.86
C HIS A 71 -9.71 -18.17 -1.65
N LEU A 72 -10.16 -16.95 -1.85
CA LEU A 72 -10.39 -16.02 -0.76
C LEU A 72 -11.78 -16.32 -0.20
N GLU A 73 -11.79 -16.71 1.03
CA GLU A 73 -13.02 -16.98 1.74
C GLU A 73 -13.62 -15.70 2.33
N ALA A 74 -14.93 -15.60 2.29
CA ALA A 74 -15.66 -14.56 2.98
C ALA A 74 -15.58 -14.82 4.49
N GLU A 75 -15.16 -13.82 5.26
CA GLU A 75 -15.09 -13.92 6.72
C GLU A 75 -15.97 -12.88 7.38
N ALA A 76 -16.76 -13.29 8.38
CA ALA A 76 -17.63 -12.41 9.16
C ALA A 76 -16.80 -11.55 10.13
N ILE A 77 -16.08 -10.58 9.57
CA ILE A 77 -15.28 -9.63 10.33
C ILE A 77 -16.06 -8.31 10.44
N GLU A 78 -16.40 -7.92 11.65
CA GLU A 78 -17.04 -6.65 11.91
C GLU A 78 -16.01 -5.52 11.87
N LEU A 79 -16.32 -4.48 11.08
CA LEU A 79 -15.53 -3.26 10.99
C LEU A 79 -16.40 -2.05 11.32
N PRO A 80 -15.91 -1.10 12.13
CA PRO A 80 -16.64 0.14 12.36
C PRO A 80 -16.90 0.85 11.04
N THR A 81 -18.17 1.13 10.75
CA THR A 81 -18.60 1.75 9.50
C THR A 81 -18.70 3.25 9.68
N LEU A 82 -18.04 4.02 8.81
CA LEU A 82 -18.11 5.48 8.75
C LEU A 82 -19.16 5.97 7.77
N PHE A 83 -19.30 5.25 6.66
CA PHE A 83 -20.32 5.48 5.64
C PHE A 83 -20.63 4.17 4.92
N GLU A 84 -21.89 3.93 4.59
CA GLU A 84 -22.28 2.79 3.77
C GLU A 84 -23.58 3.07 3.01
N ASP A 85 -23.59 2.66 1.73
CA ASP A 85 -24.77 2.58 0.89
C ASP A 85 -24.68 1.37 -0.07
N SER A 86 -25.41 1.40 -1.18
CA SER A 86 -25.37 0.32 -2.19
C SER A 86 -24.09 0.30 -3.02
N GLN A 87 -23.31 1.38 -3.04
CA GLN A 87 -22.14 1.57 -3.89
C GLN A 87 -20.82 1.51 -3.13
N LEU A 88 -20.78 2.10 -1.95
CA LEU A 88 -19.57 2.29 -1.16
C LEU A 88 -19.72 1.75 0.26
N TRP A 89 -18.60 1.33 0.83
CA TRP A 89 -18.43 1.05 2.24
C TRP A 89 -17.13 1.69 2.73
N ILE A 90 -17.24 2.73 3.56
CA ILE A 90 -16.08 3.38 4.17
C ILE A 90 -16.00 2.94 5.62
N VAL A 91 -14.86 2.35 5.99
CA VAL A 91 -14.63 1.78 7.31
C VAL A 91 -13.53 2.51 8.07
N ASP A 92 -13.58 2.44 9.40
CA ASP A 92 -12.46 2.78 10.27
C ASP A 92 -11.59 1.52 10.45
N LYS A 93 -10.51 1.42 9.68
CA LYS A 93 -9.62 0.25 9.71
C LYS A 93 -8.86 0.19 11.04
N PRO A 94 -8.94 -0.92 11.78
CA PRO A 94 -8.16 -1.09 13.00
C PRO A 94 -6.66 -1.30 12.71
N ALA A 95 -5.82 -1.05 13.72
CA ALA A 95 -4.39 -1.38 13.68
C ALA A 95 -4.17 -2.90 13.60
N GLY A 96 -3.10 -3.31 12.92
CA GLY A 96 -2.72 -4.73 12.81
C GLY A 96 -3.39 -5.50 11.68
N MET A 97 -4.52 -5.02 11.15
CA MET A 97 -5.23 -5.65 10.04
C MET A 97 -4.62 -5.27 8.70
N VAL A 98 -4.32 -6.25 7.86
CA VAL A 98 -3.90 -6.04 6.48
C VAL A 98 -5.11 -5.85 5.56
N VAL A 99 -4.92 -5.11 4.47
CA VAL A 99 -6.03 -4.78 3.56
C VAL A 99 -6.38 -5.97 2.68
N HIS A 100 -5.40 -6.64 2.11
CA HIS A 100 -5.58 -7.80 1.23
C HIS A 100 -4.66 -8.95 1.67
N PRO A 101 -5.00 -10.21 1.37
CA PRO A 101 -4.13 -11.34 1.63
C PRO A 101 -2.77 -11.19 0.95
N GLY A 102 -1.77 -11.83 1.51
CA GLY A 102 -0.40 -11.82 1.01
C GLY A 102 0.48 -12.78 1.82
N PRO A 103 1.79 -12.83 1.57
CA PRO A 103 2.68 -13.74 2.26
C PRO A 103 2.57 -13.63 3.79
N GLY A 104 2.18 -14.73 4.45
CA GLY A 104 1.96 -14.80 5.90
C GLY A 104 0.59 -14.34 6.40
N HIS A 105 -0.32 -13.95 5.52
CA HIS A 105 -1.70 -13.54 5.83
C HIS A 105 -2.65 -14.02 4.74
N SER A 106 -3.17 -15.24 4.86
CA SER A 106 -4.12 -15.82 3.91
C SER A 106 -5.58 -15.42 4.17
N GLY A 107 -5.89 -14.94 5.36
CA GLY A 107 -7.23 -14.53 5.81
C GLY A 107 -7.16 -13.42 6.86
N GLY A 108 -8.29 -13.08 7.45
CA GLY A 108 -8.41 -12.00 8.45
C GLY A 108 -8.17 -10.61 7.87
N THR A 109 -8.44 -10.40 6.58
CA THR A 109 -8.15 -9.14 5.88
C THR A 109 -9.41 -8.33 5.61
N ILE A 110 -9.22 -7.06 5.22
CA ILE A 110 -10.33 -6.20 4.79
C ILE A 110 -11.07 -6.82 3.59
N VAL A 111 -10.34 -7.47 2.66
CA VAL A 111 -10.97 -8.12 1.50
C VAL A 111 -11.85 -9.29 1.94
N ASN A 112 -11.45 -10.10 2.93
CA ASN A 112 -12.30 -11.17 3.48
C ASN A 112 -13.58 -10.59 4.09
N ALA A 113 -13.49 -9.50 4.86
CA ALA A 113 -14.66 -8.79 5.42
C ALA A 113 -15.57 -8.23 4.31
N LEU A 114 -14.99 -7.64 3.25
CA LEU A 114 -15.76 -7.13 2.11
C LEU A 114 -16.52 -8.26 1.38
N LEU A 115 -15.88 -9.40 1.14
CA LEU A 115 -16.51 -10.54 0.52
C LEU A 115 -17.73 -11.01 1.33
N HIS A 116 -17.61 -11.08 2.65
CA HIS A 116 -18.73 -11.40 3.52
C HIS A 116 -19.84 -10.35 3.42
N ARG A 117 -19.48 -9.05 3.41
CA ARG A 117 -20.43 -7.95 3.29
C ARG A 117 -21.19 -7.98 1.96
N LEU A 118 -20.54 -8.39 0.87
CA LEU A 118 -21.13 -8.55 -0.45
C LEU A 118 -21.89 -9.87 -0.64
N GLN A 119 -21.91 -10.74 0.36
CA GLN A 119 -22.45 -12.10 0.28
C GLN A 119 -21.80 -12.93 -0.86
N ALA A 120 -20.56 -12.59 -1.20
CA ALA A 120 -19.75 -13.31 -2.18
C ALA A 120 -18.88 -14.34 -1.45
N PRO A 121 -19.25 -15.64 -1.43
CA PRO A 121 -18.63 -16.64 -0.54
C PRO A 121 -17.16 -16.90 -0.86
N VAL A 122 -16.79 -16.76 -2.13
CA VAL A 122 -15.44 -17.05 -2.61
C VAL A 122 -15.11 -16.15 -3.78
N LEU A 123 -13.88 -15.65 -3.81
CA LEU A 123 -13.34 -14.93 -4.95
C LEU A 123 -12.02 -15.56 -5.38
N LEU A 124 -11.77 -15.64 -6.69
CA LEU A 124 -10.46 -15.99 -7.19
C LEU A 124 -9.51 -14.85 -6.83
N ALA A 125 -8.44 -15.17 -6.11
CA ALA A 125 -7.39 -14.20 -5.83
C ALA A 125 -6.86 -13.67 -7.15
N ALA A 126 -6.81 -12.35 -7.31
CA ALA A 126 -6.07 -11.77 -8.41
C ALA A 126 -4.60 -12.20 -8.31
N GLU A 127 -3.99 -12.59 -9.43
CA GLU A 127 -2.56 -12.83 -9.44
C GLU A 127 -1.86 -11.56 -8.99
N GLU A 128 -1.04 -11.63 -7.94
CA GLU A 128 -0.24 -10.51 -7.48
C GLU A 128 0.74 -10.12 -8.60
N GLU A 129 0.39 -9.17 -9.43
CA GLU A 129 1.43 -8.39 -10.09
C GLU A 129 2.21 -7.67 -9.00
N VAL A 130 3.54 -7.59 -9.17
CA VAL A 130 4.42 -6.84 -8.27
C VAL A 130 4.11 -5.36 -8.44
N ALA A 131 2.98 -4.96 -7.91
CA ALA A 131 2.52 -3.59 -7.94
C ALA A 131 3.43 -2.76 -7.01
N GLU A 132 4.03 -1.71 -7.56
CA GLU A 132 4.90 -0.81 -6.80
C GLU A 132 4.10 0.25 -6.04
N ASP A 133 2.81 0.41 -6.37
CA ASP A 133 1.91 1.42 -5.82
C ASP A 133 0.68 0.83 -5.14
N ALA A 134 0.16 1.58 -4.17
CA ALA A 134 -1.13 1.30 -3.56
C ALA A 134 -2.28 1.29 -4.58
N GLU A 135 -2.19 2.14 -5.62
CA GLU A 135 -3.18 2.25 -6.69
C GLU A 135 -3.12 1.06 -7.67
N GLU A 136 -1.93 0.58 -8.02
CA GLU A 136 -1.75 -0.61 -8.87
C GLU A 136 -2.19 -1.89 -8.13
N LEU A 137 -1.87 -2.02 -6.85
CA LEU A 137 -2.30 -3.15 -6.03
C LEU A 137 -3.82 -3.23 -5.89
N ALA A 138 -4.51 -2.08 -5.82
CA ALA A 138 -5.96 -2.05 -5.74
C ALA A 138 -6.65 -2.50 -7.05
N GLN A 139 -5.96 -2.47 -8.20
CA GLN A 139 -6.55 -2.87 -9.48
C GLN A 139 -6.80 -4.38 -9.58
N GLY A 140 -6.05 -5.20 -8.86
CA GLY A 140 -6.20 -6.66 -8.87
C GLY A 140 -7.26 -7.22 -7.93
N TRP A 141 -7.84 -6.40 -7.01
CA TRP A 141 -8.76 -6.87 -5.99
C TRP A 141 -10.14 -6.24 -6.14
N PRO A 142 -11.21 -7.03 -6.28
CA PRO A 142 -12.57 -6.49 -6.33
C PRO A 142 -12.88 -5.65 -5.10
N GLY A 143 -13.44 -4.46 -5.34
CA GLY A 143 -13.82 -3.51 -4.31
C GLY A 143 -12.70 -2.71 -3.70
N LEU A 144 -11.42 -3.03 -3.93
CA LEU A 144 -10.32 -2.18 -3.47
C LEU A 144 -10.09 -1.01 -4.41
N VAL A 145 -10.01 0.18 -3.84
CA VAL A 145 -9.74 1.43 -4.54
C VAL A 145 -8.45 2.11 -4.04
N HIS A 146 -8.04 1.80 -2.82
CA HIS A 146 -6.76 2.20 -2.22
C HIS A 146 -6.42 1.27 -1.04
N ARG A 147 -5.28 1.52 -0.40
CA ARG A 147 -4.85 0.74 0.76
C ARG A 147 -4.26 1.60 1.86
N LEU A 148 -4.24 1.05 3.07
CA LEU A 148 -3.48 1.54 4.23
C LEU A 148 -2.45 0.50 4.64
N ASP A 149 -1.35 0.94 5.26
CA ASP A 149 -0.38 0.03 5.87
C ASP A 149 -1.03 -0.77 7.00
N ARG A 150 -0.47 -1.93 7.34
CA ARG A 150 -1.01 -2.84 8.36
C ARG A 150 -1.39 -2.13 9.67
N TYR A 151 -0.53 -1.26 10.17
CA TYR A 151 -0.72 -0.59 11.44
C TYR A 151 -1.30 0.83 11.33
N THR A 152 -1.47 1.35 10.13
CA THR A 152 -2.20 2.61 9.92
C THR A 152 -3.69 2.37 10.16
N THR A 153 -4.27 3.15 11.05
CA THR A 153 -5.72 3.13 11.37
C THR A 153 -6.48 4.17 10.56
N GLY A 154 -7.81 4.09 10.54
CA GLY A 154 -8.67 5.14 10.01
C GLY A 154 -9.33 4.83 8.68
N CYS A 155 -9.77 5.89 7.99
CA CYS A 155 -10.63 5.83 6.82
C CYS A 155 -10.07 4.97 5.69
N LEU A 156 -10.79 3.92 5.32
CA LEU A 156 -10.54 3.10 4.14
C LEU A 156 -11.84 2.97 3.34
N CYS A 157 -11.81 3.41 2.07
CA CYS A 157 -12.93 3.31 1.16
C CYS A 157 -12.88 1.98 0.39
N LEU A 158 -14.01 1.31 0.32
CA LEU A 158 -14.24 0.08 -0.41
C LEU A 158 -15.43 0.29 -1.34
N ALA A 159 -15.33 -0.21 -2.56
CA ALA A 159 -16.43 -0.21 -3.51
C ALA A 159 -17.22 -1.52 -3.41
N LYS A 160 -18.55 -1.43 -3.49
CA LYS A 160 -19.44 -2.60 -3.44
C LYS A 160 -19.83 -3.09 -4.83
N THR A 161 -19.60 -2.28 -5.87
CA THR A 161 -19.85 -2.61 -7.27
C THR A 161 -18.64 -2.30 -8.14
N ALA A 162 -18.53 -2.96 -9.31
CA ALA A 162 -17.45 -2.71 -10.26
C ALA A 162 -17.50 -1.26 -10.81
N GLU A 163 -18.69 -0.73 -11.04
CA GLU A 163 -18.89 0.65 -11.49
C GLU A 163 -18.37 1.66 -10.46
N ALA A 164 -18.73 1.48 -9.19
CA ALA A 164 -18.22 2.30 -8.10
C ALA A 164 -16.69 2.18 -7.96
N GLN A 165 -16.15 0.97 -8.13
CA GLN A 165 -14.70 0.75 -8.08
C GLN A 165 -13.97 1.57 -9.15
N HIS A 166 -14.40 1.50 -10.41
CA HIS A 166 -13.81 2.26 -11.51
C HIS A 166 -13.91 3.77 -11.27
N SER A 167 -15.11 4.25 -10.91
CA SER A 167 -15.33 5.68 -10.64
C SER A 167 -14.41 6.21 -9.53
N ILE A 168 -14.30 5.50 -8.41
CA ILE A 168 -13.42 5.91 -7.31
C ILE A 168 -11.95 5.81 -7.70
N GLN A 169 -11.53 4.76 -8.41
CA GLN A 169 -10.16 4.65 -8.91
C GLN A 169 -9.80 5.81 -9.85
N ASP A 170 -10.74 6.26 -10.69
CA ASP A 170 -10.51 7.42 -11.55
C ASP A 170 -10.37 8.71 -10.74
N GLN A 171 -11.11 8.89 -9.65
CA GLN A 171 -10.91 10.01 -8.74
C GLN A 171 -9.52 9.97 -8.07
N PHE A 172 -9.02 8.79 -7.68
CA PHE A 172 -7.63 8.64 -7.19
C PHE A 172 -6.61 9.02 -8.27
N LYS A 173 -6.79 8.57 -9.51
CA LYS A 173 -5.91 8.93 -10.65
C LYS A 173 -5.95 10.43 -10.96
N ALA A 174 -7.15 11.02 -10.94
CA ALA A 174 -7.36 12.46 -11.14
C ALA A 174 -6.91 13.31 -9.94
N ARG A 175 -6.59 12.69 -8.79
CA ARG A 175 -6.18 13.36 -7.54
C ARG A 175 -7.25 14.29 -6.95
N THR A 176 -8.52 13.95 -7.14
CA THR A 176 -9.65 14.69 -6.55
C THR A 176 -10.04 14.18 -5.16
N VAL A 177 -9.53 13.01 -4.78
CA VAL A 177 -9.70 12.42 -3.43
C VAL A 177 -8.86 13.17 -2.42
N GLU A 178 -9.49 13.72 -1.38
CA GLU A 178 -8.79 14.32 -0.24
C GLU A 178 -8.46 13.24 0.79
N LYS A 179 -7.20 13.17 1.20
CA LYS A 179 -6.68 12.20 2.19
C LYS A 179 -5.87 12.93 3.24
N ARG A 180 -6.35 12.96 4.48
CA ARG A 180 -5.62 13.57 5.60
C ARG A 180 -5.33 12.57 6.68
N TYR A 181 -4.12 12.66 7.21
CA TYR A 181 -3.58 11.79 8.23
C TYR A 181 -3.09 12.61 9.41
N LEU A 182 -3.20 12.03 10.61
CA LEU A 182 -2.53 12.53 11.81
C LEU A 182 -1.35 11.61 12.12
N ALA A 183 -0.21 12.21 12.43
CA ALA A 183 1.05 11.54 12.69
C ALA A 183 1.72 12.08 13.94
N LEU A 184 2.14 11.20 14.87
CA LEU A 184 3.05 11.56 15.93
C LEU A 184 4.48 11.30 15.47
N VAL A 185 5.31 12.33 15.50
CA VAL A 185 6.68 12.26 14.96
C VAL A 185 7.69 12.75 16.00
N ARG A 186 8.93 12.27 15.90
CA ARG A 186 10.03 12.90 16.60
C ARG A 186 10.21 14.33 16.06
N HIS A 187 10.31 15.30 16.94
CA HIS A 187 10.52 16.69 16.54
C HIS A 187 11.84 16.85 15.74
N SER A 188 11.78 17.67 14.71
CA SER A 188 12.91 18.03 13.88
C SER A 188 12.85 19.51 13.51
N PRO A 189 13.98 20.25 13.47
CA PRO A 189 14.03 21.62 13.00
C PRO A 189 13.68 21.78 11.52
N ARG A 190 13.58 20.67 10.77
CA ARG A 190 13.14 20.66 9.37
C ARG A 190 11.62 20.69 9.21
N LEU A 191 10.86 20.48 10.30
CA LEU A 191 9.42 20.68 10.29
C LEU A 191 9.08 22.17 10.20
N PRO A 192 7.96 22.54 9.54
CA PRO A 192 7.59 23.95 9.40
C PRO A 192 7.31 24.57 10.77
N GLN A 193 7.81 25.78 10.98
CA GLN A 193 7.54 26.55 12.21
C GLN A 193 6.13 27.16 12.18
N LEU A 194 5.73 27.66 11.02
CA LEU A 194 4.42 28.26 10.73
C LEU A 194 3.93 27.75 9.37
N GLY A 195 2.60 27.72 9.18
CA GLY A 195 1.99 27.34 7.92
C GLY A 195 2.15 25.87 7.58
N SER A 196 2.31 25.57 6.30
CA SER A 196 2.46 24.22 5.75
C SER A 196 3.75 24.10 4.93
N LEU A 197 4.27 22.89 4.83
CA LEU A 197 5.41 22.54 3.96
C LEU A 197 4.97 21.48 2.96
N LEU A 198 5.24 21.69 1.68
CA LEU A 198 5.12 20.67 0.64
C LEU A 198 6.43 19.90 0.54
N ILE A 199 6.37 18.60 0.75
CA ILE A 199 7.45 17.66 0.49
C ILE A 199 7.19 17.11 -0.91
N ASP A 200 8.00 17.50 -1.88
CA ASP A 200 7.93 17.04 -3.29
C ASP A 200 9.19 16.26 -3.62
N GLU A 201 9.24 15.03 -3.13
CA GLU A 201 10.43 14.18 -3.21
C GLU A 201 10.05 12.81 -3.78
N PRO A 202 10.71 12.36 -4.88
CA PRO A 202 10.36 11.10 -5.52
C PRO A 202 10.75 9.90 -4.66
N ILE A 203 9.89 8.86 -4.67
CA ILE A 203 10.04 7.66 -3.87
C ILE A 203 10.34 6.46 -4.77
N ALA A 204 11.32 5.65 -4.38
CA ALA A 204 11.69 4.40 -5.01
C ALA A 204 11.81 3.27 -3.96
N ARG A 205 11.79 2.02 -4.41
CA ARG A 205 12.11 0.87 -3.57
C ARG A 205 13.60 0.88 -3.20
N HIS A 206 13.90 0.63 -1.94
CA HIS A 206 15.30 0.58 -1.48
C HIS A 206 16.03 -0.60 -2.14
N LYS A 207 17.25 -0.36 -2.66
CA LYS A 207 17.97 -1.31 -3.51
C LYS A 207 18.34 -2.65 -2.82
N ARG A 208 18.59 -2.63 -1.52
CA ARG A 208 19.04 -3.81 -0.74
C ARG A 208 17.96 -4.37 0.18
N ASP A 209 17.13 -3.50 0.75
CA ASP A 209 16.06 -3.86 1.68
C ASP A 209 14.71 -3.67 0.99
N ARG A 210 14.15 -4.75 0.46
CA ARG A 210 12.90 -4.72 -0.32
C ARG A 210 11.65 -4.36 0.50
N LEU A 211 11.74 -4.36 1.83
CA LEU A 211 10.66 -3.92 2.72
C LEU A 211 10.59 -2.39 2.85
N ARG A 212 11.66 -1.68 2.45
CA ARG A 212 11.77 -0.23 2.59
C ARG A 212 11.59 0.50 1.27
N MET A 213 10.99 1.67 1.38
CA MET A 213 10.99 2.70 0.35
C MET A 213 12.01 3.79 0.74
N VAL A 214 12.44 4.60 -0.23
CA VAL A 214 13.45 5.65 0.00
C VAL A 214 13.20 6.82 -0.94
N VAL A 215 13.48 8.05 -0.48
CA VAL A 215 13.58 9.21 -1.36
C VAL A 215 14.81 9.02 -2.25
N ALA A 216 14.62 9.00 -3.58
CA ALA A 216 15.68 8.81 -4.53
C ALA A 216 15.34 9.46 -5.88
N GLN A 217 16.34 10.08 -6.52
CA GLN A 217 16.22 10.53 -7.91
C GLN A 217 15.91 9.36 -8.84
N GLY A 218 14.99 9.57 -9.78
CA GLY A 218 14.47 8.52 -10.66
C GLY A 218 13.40 7.65 -10.03
N GLY A 219 12.99 7.92 -8.78
CA GLY A 219 11.81 7.37 -8.15
C GLY A 219 10.51 7.91 -8.76
N ARG A 220 9.37 7.37 -8.32
CA ARG A 220 8.05 7.85 -8.73
C ARG A 220 7.72 9.16 -8.00
N SER A 221 7.16 10.14 -8.69
CA SER A 221 6.73 11.42 -8.12
C SER A 221 5.83 11.19 -6.91
N ALA A 222 6.15 11.86 -5.79
CA ALA A 222 5.42 11.76 -4.55
C ALA A 222 5.35 13.12 -3.86
N GLN A 223 4.15 13.53 -3.47
CA GLN A 223 3.88 14.83 -2.87
C GLN A 223 3.05 14.69 -1.60
N THR A 224 3.58 15.21 -0.49
CA THR A 224 2.91 15.25 0.82
C THR A 224 2.96 16.67 1.35
N ARG A 225 1.81 17.27 1.64
CA ARG A 225 1.75 18.54 2.37
C ARG A 225 1.63 18.26 3.85
N ILE A 226 2.44 18.91 4.67
CA ILE A 226 2.42 18.75 6.11
C ILE A 226 2.16 20.07 6.82
N ARG A 227 1.49 19.99 7.97
CA ARG A 227 1.26 21.10 8.90
C ARG A 227 1.45 20.61 10.34
N VAL A 228 2.25 21.30 11.13
CA VAL A 228 2.41 20.99 12.56
C VAL A 228 1.22 21.57 13.30
N LEU A 229 0.48 20.71 14.02
CA LEU A 229 -0.67 21.08 14.81
C LEU A 229 -0.31 21.41 16.26
N ALA A 230 0.61 20.62 16.84
CA ALA A 230 1.12 20.80 18.19
C ALA A 230 2.55 20.28 18.27
N ARG A 231 3.34 20.78 19.21
CA ARG A 231 4.71 20.31 19.44
C ARG A 231 5.16 20.48 20.89
N THR A 232 6.06 19.61 21.28
CA THR A 232 6.95 19.76 22.44
C THR A 232 8.39 19.99 21.94
N THR A 233 9.36 20.00 22.82
CA THR A 233 10.79 20.04 22.45
C THR A 233 11.25 18.79 21.68
N SER A 234 10.56 17.66 21.87
CA SER A 234 10.99 16.34 21.36
C SER A 234 10.02 15.68 20.39
N ILE A 235 8.75 16.04 20.43
CA ILE A 235 7.65 15.41 19.68
C ILE A 235 6.83 16.47 18.96
N ALA A 236 6.24 16.11 17.83
CA ALA A 236 5.23 16.92 17.16
C ALA A 236 4.06 16.07 16.66
N LEU A 237 2.85 16.65 16.74
CA LEU A 237 1.66 16.19 16.03
C LEU A 237 1.62 16.90 14.68
N VAL A 238 1.58 16.10 13.62
CA VAL A 238 1.61 16.60 12.24
C VAL A 238 0.38 16.11 11.49
N GLU A 239 -0.33 17.03 10.85
CA GLU A 239 -1.30 16.70 9.82
C GLU A 239 -0.56 16.52 8.49
N CYS A 240 -0.88 15.44 7.78
CA CYS A 240 -0.32 15.12 6.47
C CYS A 240 -1.45 15.00 5.44
N GLU A 241 -1.43 15.82 4.40
CA GLU A 241 -2.30 15.70 3.24
C GLU A 241 -1.55 14.99 2.11
N LEU A 242 -2.10 13.85 1.65
CA LEU A 242 -1.51 13.07 0.57
C LEU A 242 -2.04 13.54 -0.79
N LEU A 243 -1.18 14.14 -1.61
CA LEU A 243 -1.49 14.51 -3.00
C LEU A 243 -1.21 13.36 -3.98
N THR A 244 -0.41 12.38 -3.54
CA THR A 244 -0.13 11.11 -4.24
C THR A 244 -0.24 9.96 -3.24
N GLY A 245 -0.21 8.69 -3.71
CA GLY A 245 -0.42 7.50 -2.86
C GLY A 245 0.67 6.43 -3.02
N ARG A 246 1.96 6.75 -2.73
CA ARG A 246 3.04 5.74 -2.82
C ARG A 246 3.13 4.90 -1.55
N THR A 247 3.61 3.67 -1.68
CA THR A 247 3.87 2.78 -0.54
C THR A 247 4.73 3.47 0.50
N HIS A 248 4.31 3.46 1.76
CA HIS A 248 4.97 4.09 2.90
C HIS A 248 5.24 5.61 2.75
N GLN A 249 4.52 6.33 1.88
CA GLN A 249 4.88 7.70 1.49
C GLN A 249 5.06 8.65 2.67
N ILE A 250 4.08 8.76 3.57
CA ILE A 250 4.18 9.64 4.75
C ILE A 250 5.38 9.26 5.61
N ARG A 251 5.58 7.97 5.84
CA ARG A 251 6.67 7.41 6.66
C ARG A 251 8.04 7.80 6.09
N VAL A 252 8.21 7.64 4.78
CA VAL A 252 9.45 7.98 4.05
C VAL A 252 9.70 9.49 4.04
N HIS A 253 8.68 10.29 3.72
CA HIS A 253 8.80 11.74 3.64
C HIS A 253 9.12 12.37 5.01
N LEU A 254 8.46 11.92 6.07
CA LEU A 254 8.76 12.41 7.42
C LEU A 254 10.15 11.97 7.89
N ALA A 255 10.56 10.74 7.58
CA ALA A 255 11.93 10.29 7.87
C ALA A 255 12.98 11.10 7.08
N HIS A 256 12.71 11.47 5.82
CA HIS A 256 13.56 12.37 5.02
C HIS A 256 13.74 13.73 5.71
N LEU A 257 12.73 14.27 6.35
CA LEU A 257 12.80 15.47 7.18
C LEU A 257 13.47 15.26 8.55
N ARG A 258 14.02 14.06 8.81
CA ARG A 258 14.56 13.66 10.14
C ARG A 258 13.51 13.71 11.27
N ALA A 259 12.25 13.61 10.91
CA ALA A 259 11.08 13.55 11.78
C ALA A 259 10.34 12.21 11.65
N PRO A 260 10.99 11.04 11.89
CA PRO A 260 10.35 9.76 11.72
C PRO A 260 9.15 9.62 12.66
N LEU A 261 8.16 8.81 12.24
CA LEU A 261 7.00 8.48 13.07
C LEU A 261 7.43 7.80 14.37
N MET A 262 6.78 8.14 15.45
CA MET A 262 6.91 7.41 16.71
C MET A 262 6.45 5.96 16.49
N GLY A 263 7.25 5.01 16.98
CA GLY A 263 6.96 3.59 16.80
C GLY A 263 7.25 3.01 15.40
N ASP A 264 7.99 3.71 14.54
CA ASP A 264 8.33 3.21 13.19
C ASP A 264 9.79 2.75 13.09
N PRO A 265 10.12 1.51 13.46
CA PRO A 265 11.50 1.03 13.44
C PRO A 265 12.07 0.94 12.03
N LEU A 266 11.21 0.76 11.01
CA LEU A 266 11.64 0.62 9.62
C LEU A 266 12.27 1.91 9.08
N TYR A 267 11.81 3.07 9.56
CA TYR A 267 12.28 4.39 9.12
C TYR A 267 12.97 5.19 10.23
N GLY A 268 13.44 4.52 11.27
CA GLY A 268 14.24 5.14 12.34
C GLY A 268 13.43 5.84 13.41
N GLY A 269 12.13 5.57 13.48
CA GLY A 269 11.30 5.99 14.61
C GLY A 269 11.64 5.17 15.85
N PRO A 270 11.60 5.79 17.05
CA PRO A 270 11.93 5.08 18.28
C PRO A 270 10.84 4.06 18.62
N GLY A 271 11.23 2.82 18.91
CA GLY A 271 10.34 1.77 19.42
C GLY A 271 10.08 1.87 20.93
N ARG A 272 10.84 2.72 21.62
CA ARG A 272 10.70 3.03 23.05
C ARG A 272 10.94 4.50 23.27
N TRP A 273 10.26 5.08 24.24
CA TRP A 273 10.39 6.47 24.63
C TRP A 273 10.21 6.61 26.15
N LYS A 274 10.36 7.79 26.67
CA LYS A 274 9.96 8.12 28.04
C LYS A 274 8.75 9.04 27.98
N ASP A 275 7.78 8.78 28.84
CA ASP A 275 6.65 9.68 29.02
C ASP A 275 7.04 10.97 29.75
N THR A 276 6.07 11.83 30.04
CA THR A 276 6.29 13.08 30.77
C THR A 276 6.72 12.88 32.24
N HIS A 277 6.54 11.66 32.79
CA HIS A 277 6.96 11.27 34.13
C HIS A 277 8.31 10.55 34.15
N GLY A 278 8.91 10.29 32.98
CA GLY A 278 10.16 9.58 32.83
C GLY A 278 10.01 8.05 32.74
N GLU A 279 8.77 7.54 32.78
CA GLU A 279 8.48 6.10 32.68
C GLU A 279 8.66 5.58 31.24
N ALA A 280 9.03 4.31 31.13
CA ALA A 280 9.28 3.68 29.85
C ALA A 280 7.97 3.45 29.07
N LEU A 281 7.88 4.02 27.89
CA LEU A 281 6.75 3.88 26.96
C LEU A 281 7.15 2.99 25.78
N LEU A 282 6.43 1.90 25.57
CA LEU A 282 6.62 1.02 24.40
C LEU A 282 5.80 1.54 23.23
N LEU A 283 6.45 1.65 22.07
CA LEU A 283 5.87 2.14 20.82
C LEU A 283 5.94 1.00 19.78
N PRO A 284 4.97 0.07 19.76
CA PRO A 284 5.09 -1.17 19.02
C PRO A 284 4.92 -1.01 17.50
N HIS A 285 4.31 0.08 17.03
CA HIS A 285 4.01 0.33 15.62
C HIS A 285 3.90 1.83 15.31
N PRO A 286 3.98 2.23 14.02
CA PRO A 286 3.91 3.63 13.60
C PRO A 286 2.64 4.33 14.09
N ALA A 287 2.78 5.47 14.75
CA ALA A 287 1.67 6.31 15.17
C ALA A 287 1.16 7.14 13.98
N LEU A 288 0.30 6.53 13.16
CA LEU A 288 -0.26 7.11 11.94
C LEU A 288 -1.75 6.75 11.82
N HIS A 289 -2.59 7.75 11.58
CA HIS A 289 -4.04 7.62 11.50
C HIS A 289 -4.61 8.38 10.31
N ALA A 290 -5.33 7.70 9.42
CA ALA A 290 -6.07 8.27 8.29
C ALA A 290 -7.40 8.87 8.80
N TRP A 291 -7.37 10.08 9.33
CA TRP A 291 -8.49 10.66 10.06
C TRP A 291 -9.60 11.22 9.17
N LYS A 292 -9.26 11.62 7.91
CA LYS A 292 -10.24 12.14 6.94
C LYS A 292 -10.00 11.57 5.56
N LEU A 293 -11.09 11.16 4.92
CA LEU A 293 -11.16 10.78 3.51
C LEU A 293 -12.37 11.45 2.88
N SER A 294 -12.18 12.18 1.77
CA SER A 294 -13.29 12.77 1.03
C SER A 294 -13.25 12.31 -0.43
N VAL A 295 -14.37 11.78 -0.90
CA VAL A 295 -14.60 11.29 -2.27
C VAL A 295 -15.92 11.83 -2.81
N ASP A 296 -16.06 11.87 -4.12
CA ASP A 296 -17.36 12.13 -4.73
C ASP A 296 -18.09 10.80 -4.94
N HIS A 297 -19.35 10.74 -4.55
CA HIS A 297 -20.16 9.54 -4.68
C HIS A 297 -20.27 9.12 -6.15
N PRO A 298 -19.99 7.84 -6.50
CA PRO A 298 -19.83 7.38 -7.89
C PRO A 298 -21.06 7.58 -8.78
N ILE A 299 -22.26 7.60 -8.20
CA ILE A 299 -23.52 7.72 -8.94
C ILE A 299 -24.09 9.14 -8.83
N THR A 300 -24.12 9.72 -7.62
CA THR A 300 -24.80 11.01 -7.39
C THR A 300 -23.88 12.21 -7.57
N GLY A 301 -22.56 12.01 -7.56
CA GLY A 301 -21.58 13.08 -7.55
C GLY A 301 -21.51 13.90 -6.24
N ALA A 302 -22.31 13.54 -5.24
CA ALA A 302 -22.32 14.25 -3.96
C ALA A 302 -21.01 14.01 -3.19
N ARG A 303 -20.44 15.05 -2.57
CA ARG A 303 -19.24 14.92 -1.76
C ARG A 303 -19.52 14.15 -0.49
N ILE A 304 -18.78 13.09 -0.23
CA ILE A 304 -18.78 12.31 1.01
C ILE A 304 -17.52 12.66 1.77
N ASP A 305 -17.70 13.16 3.01
CA ASP A 305 -16.61 13.42 3.96
C ASP A 305 -16.69 12.37 5.07
N ALA A 306 -15.81 11.38 5.02
CA ALA A 306 -15.67 10.37 6.08
C ALA A 306 -14.60 10.81 7.09
N LEU A 307 -14.96 10.79 8.37
CA LEU A 307 -14.08 11.12 9.49
C LEU A 307 -13.96 9.91 10.41
N ALA A 308 -12.74 9.39 10.56
CA ALA A 308 -12.46 8.34 11.54
C ALA A 308 -12.13 8.94 12.89
N PRO A 309 -12.75 8.47 13.98
CA PRO A 309 -12.41 8.93 15.32
C PRO A 309 -10.98 8.56 15.66
N LEU A 310 -10.26 9.47 16.29
CA LEU A 310 -8.89 9.20 16.71
C LEU A 310 -8.88 8.05 17.73
N PRO A 311 -8.11 6.98 17.51
CA PRO A 311 -8.06 5.84 18.44
C PRO A 311 -7.62 6.28 19.85
N ASP A 312 -8.22 5.69 20.89
CA ASP A 312 -7.87 6.00 22.29
C ASP A 312 -6.38 5.74 22.57
N SER A 313 -5.80 4.69 21.96
CA SER A 313 -4.37 4.43 22.06
C SER A 313 -3.51 5.55 21.46
N PHE A 314 -3.96 6.20 20.38
CA PHE A 314 -3.26 7.34 19.79
C PHE A 314 -3.38 8.57 20.67
N ARG A 315 -4.58 8.86 21.24
CA ARG A 315 -4.80 9.97 22.20
C ARG A 315 -3.94 9.77 23.44
N ALA A 316 -4.04 8.60 24.06
CA ALA A 316 -3.24 8.27 25.24
C ALA A 316 -1.74 8.43 24.98
N LEU A 317 -1.26 7.98 23.81
CA LEU A 317 0.11 8.17 23.40
C LEU A 317 0.49 9.65 23.27
N ALA A 318 -0.34 10.47 22.64
CA ALA A 318 -0.09 11.91 22.47
C ALA A 318 0.03 12.61 23.83
N ILE A 319 -0.89 12.33 24.76
CA ILE A 319 -0.87 12.87 26.14
C ILE A 319 0.38 12.41 26.88
N ALA A 320 0.71 11.11 26.84
CA ALA A 320 1.91 10.57 27.49
C ALA A 320 3.21 11.19 26.95
N LEU A 321 3.19 11.64 25.69
CA LEU A 321 4.30 12.35 25.05
C LEU A 321 4.30 13.88 25.32
N GLY A 322 3.38 14.37 26.13
CA GLY A 322 3.30 15.78 26.55
C GLY A 322 2.61 16.71 25.57
N LEU A 323 1.85 16.17 24.60
CA LEU A 323 1.01 16.97 23.72
C LEU A 323 -0.33 17.31 24.43
N PRO A 324 -1.00 18.41 24.04
CA PRO A 324 -2.33 18.72 24.57
C PRO A 324 -3.34 17.62 24.19
N GLU A 325 -4.44 17.57 24.89
CA GLU A 325 -5.57 16.70 24.55
C GLU A 325 -6.09 17.03 23.14
N LEU A 326 -6.33 15.95 22.33
CA LEU A 326 -6.63 16.03 20.90
C LEU A 326 -8.13 15.82 20.63
#